data_9051966e259b2851704cd2759ce0b933
#
_entry.id   9051966e259b2851704cd2759ce0b933
#
_cell.length_a   1.000
_cell.length_b   1.000
_cell.length_c   1.000
_cell.angle_alpha   90.00
_cell.angle_beta   90.00
_cell.angle_gamma   90.00
#
_symmetry.space_group_name_H-M   'P 1'
#
loop_
_entity.id
_entity.type
_entity.pdbx_description
1 polymer ?
#
loop_
_entity_poly.entity_id
_entity_poly.type
_entity_poly.pdbx_seq_one_letter_code
_entity_poly.pdbx_strand_id
1 'polypeptide(L)'
;AELIDPAILGFILVGVMLFAIFVGFPISFTLIFLGFVFGYLGFGKLVFYLMTLQFSMVMTEQTLAAVPLFVFMGIMMEQAGLMERLFSAFQLMLSRVRGSLYYAVLFVSVIFAAATGIVGASVTILGIMAAKSMNKSSYDVRLAAGTITAGGTLGILIPPSIMLVVMGPIMEIPVIDLFAAAIIPGILLASLYAAYTTIRCMPVSYTHLTLPTMIR
;
A
#
# COMPACT_ATOMS: atom_id res chain seq x y z
N ALA A 1 -33.44 15.13 -23.67
CA ALA A 1 -32.22 15.27 -22.90
C ALA A 1 -31.14 14.30 -23.38
N GLU A 2 -30.88 14.29 -24.69
CA GLU A 2 -29.80 13.52 -25.33
C GLU A 2 -28.83 14.51 -25.98
N LEU A 3 -28.20 15.35 -25.17
CA LEU A 3 -27.29 16.37 -25.72
C LEU A 3 -25.84 15.90 -25.83
N ILE A 4 -25.45 14.77 -25.20
CA ILE A 4 -24.08 14.28 -25.26
C ILE A 4 -24.14 12.76 -25.27
N ASP A 5 -23.41 12.12 -26.19
CA ASP A 5 -23.22 10.68 -26.24
C ASP A 5 -22.64 10.18 -24.88
N PRO A 6 -23.24 9.17 -24.24
CA PRO A 6 -22.78 8.64 -22.96
C PRO A 6 -21.29 8.27 -22.92
N ALA A 7 -20.75 7.82 -24.07
CA ALA A 7 -19.33 7.52 -24.18
C ALA A 7 -18.46 8.78 -24.07
N ILE A 8 -18.85 9.87 -24.73
CA ILE A 8 -18.13 11.15 -24.67
C ILE A 8 -18.20 11.73 -23.26
N LEU A 9 -19.36 11.63 -22.61
CA LEU A 9 -19.54 12.09 -21.22
C LEU A 9 -18.61 11.35 -20.26
N GLY A 10 -18.43 10.03 -20.45
CA GLY A 10 -17.51 9.22 -19.66
C GLY A 10 -16.05 9.63 -19.85
N PHE A 11 -15.61 9.88 -21.08
CA PHE A 11 -14.24 10.36 -21.33
C PHE A 11 -13.98 11.74 -20.75
N ILE A 12 -14.94 12.65 -20.84
CA ILE A 12 -14.82 14.00 -20.23
C ILE A 12 -14.74 13.87 -18.70
N LEU A 13 -15.56 13.01 -18.10
CA LEU A 13 -15.52 12.75 -16.65
C LEU A 13 -14.12 12.31 -16.19
N VAL A 14 -13.53 11.32 -16.87
CA VAL A 14 -12.18 10.83 -16.56
C VAL A 14 -11.14 11.94 -16.74
N GLY A 15 -11.22 12.70 -17.81
CA GLY A 15 -10.33 13.83 -18.08
C GLY A 15 -10.38 14.90 -16.99
N VAL A 16 -11.59 15.31 -16.62
CA VAL A 16 -11.80 16.31 -15.55
C VAL A 16 -11.37 15.78 -14.19
N MET A 17 -11.60 14.49 -13.91
CA MET A 17 -11.15 13.83 -12.68
C MET A 17 -9.63 13.86 -12.56
N LEU A 18 -8.92 13.46 -13.61
CA LEU A 18 -7.46 13.50 -13.63
C LEU A 18 -6.94 14.93 -13.47
N PHE A 19 -7.52 15.89 -14.20
CA PHE A 19 -7.15 17.29 -14.07
C PHE A 19 -7.32 17.81 -12.64
N ALA A 20 -8.47 17.54 -12.01
CA ALA A 20 -8.73 17.97 -10.64
C ALA A 20 -7.76 17.36 -9.63
N ILE A 21 -7.39 16.06 -9.79
CA ILE A 21 -6.41 15.39 -8.95
C ILE A 21 -5.02 16.02 -9.12
N PHE A 22 -4.60 16.32 -10.35
CA PHE A 22 -3.31 16.97 -10.62
C PHE A 22 -3.23 18.40 -10.07
N VAL A 23 -4.35 19.12 -10.02
CA VAL A 23 -4.44 20.47 -9.40
C VAL A 23 -4.32 20.38 -7.88
N GLY A 24 -4.53 19.18 -7.29
CA GLY A 24 -4.37 18.94 -5.85
C GLY A 24 -5.68 18.90 -5.05
N PHE A 25 -6.82 18.77 -5.73
CA PHE A 25 -8.09 18.57 -5.01
C PHE A 25 -8.13 17.20 -4.31
N PRO A 26 -8.68 17.12 -3.09
CA PRO A 26 -8.85 15.85 -2.38
C PRO A 26 -9.72 14.89 -3.21
N ILE A 27 -9.23 13.66 -3.41
CA ILE A 27 -9.84 12.65 -4.28
C ILE A 27 -11.30 12.39 -3.91
N SER A 28 -11.59 12.24 -2.61
CA SER A 28 -12.94 11.92 -2.13
C SER A 28 -13.97 13.00 -2.52
N PHE A 29 -13.64 14.28 -2.30
CA PHE A 29 -14.52 15.39 -2.69
C PHE A 29 -14.66 15.51 -4.20
N THR A 30 -13.57 15.31 -4.94
CA THR A 30 -13.57 15.33 -6.40
C THR A 30 -14.49 14.25 -6.96
N LEU A 31 -14.41 13.02 -6.47
CA LEU A 31 -15.25 11.91 -6.93
C LEU A 31 -16.73 12.15 -6.62
N ILE A 32 -17.06 12.62 -5.41
CA ILE A 32 -18.45 12.92 -5.04
C ILE A 32 -19.01 14.04 -5.94
N PHE A 33 -18.25 15.13 -6.10
CA PHE A 33 -18.67 16.27 -6.91
C PHE A 33 -18.86 15.89 -8.38
N LEU A 34 -17.90 15.20 -8.97
CA LEU A 34 -17.98 14.75 -10.36
C LEU A 34 -19.09 13.72 -10.56
N GLY A 35 -19.23 12.76 -9.64
CA GLY A 35 -20.32 11.79 -9.65
C GLY A 35 -21.68 12.48 -9.65
N PHE A 36 -21.83 13.55 -8.87
CA PHE A 36 -23.06 14.34 -8.82
C PHE A 36 -23.30 15.11 -10.13
N VAL A 37 -22.31 15.87 -10.60
CA VAL A 37 -22.44 16.73 -11.79
C VAL A 37 -22.64 15.88 -13.04
N PHE A 38 -21.77 14.92 -13.30
CA PHE A 38 -21.86 14.09 -14.50
C PHE A 38 -23.02 13.08 -14.41
N GLY A 39 -23.34 12.61 -13.22
CA GLY A 39 -24.52 11.79 -12.99
C GLY A 39 -25.80 12.56 -13.28
N TYR A 40 -25.89 13.84 -12.90
CA TYR A 40 -27.04 14.67 -13.24
C TYR A 40 -27.14 14.95 -14.74
N LEU A 41 -26.02 15.18 -15.41
CA LEU A 41 -25.97 15.36 -16.86
C LEU A 41 -26.39 14.09 -17.64
N GLY A 42 -26.00 12.90 -17.15
CA GLY A 42 -26.31 11.63 -17.80
C GLY A 42 -27.68 11.07 -17.45
N PHE A 43 -28.05 11.06 -16.16
CA PHE A 43 -29.27 10.41 -15.65
C PHE A 43 -30.36 11.42 -15.23
N GLY A 44 -30.07 12.71 -15.27
CA GLY A 44 -31.01 13.73 -14.83
C GLY A 44 -31.38 13.57 -13.35
N LYS A 45 -32.67 13.75 -13.03
CA LYS A 45 -33.16 13.64 -11.63
C LYS A 45 -33.02 12.25 -11.02
N LEU A 46 -32.83 11.22 -11.84
CA LEU A 46 -32.66 9.85 -11.36
C LEU A 46 -31.37 9.68 -10.52
N VAL A 47 -30.37 10.55 -10.74
CA VAL A 47 -29.10 10.52 -10.01
C VAL A 47 -29.31 10.60 -8.49
N PHE A 48 -30.27 11.40 -8.02
CA PHE A 48 -30.54 11.53 -6.59
C PHE A 48 -30.98 10.21 -5.95
N TYR A 49 -31.85 9.48 -6.65
CA TYR A 49 -32.28 8.17 -6.22
C TYR A 49 -31.15 7.15 -6.24
N LEU A 50 -30.37 7.11 -7.34
CA LEU A 50 -29.22 6.20 -7.47
C LEU A 50 -28.14 6.48 -6.41
N MET A 51 -27.84 7.75 -6.16
CA MET A 51 -26.87 8.10 -5.10
C MET A 51 -27.38 7.71 -3.70
N THR A 52 -28.67 7.89 -3.43
CA THR A 52 -29.24 7.48 -2.15
C THR A 52 -29.18 5.98 -1.96
N LEU A 53 -29.48 5.21 -3.00
CA LEU A 53 -29.34 3.74 -2.96
C LEU A 53 -27.89 3.33 -2.72
N GLN A 54 -26.95 3.88 -3.49
CA GLN A 54 -25.54 3.56 -3.36
C GLN A 54 -24.99 3.94 -1.99
N PHE A 55 -25.37 5.11 -1.48
CA PHE A 55 -24.99 5.55 -0.14
C PHE A 55 -25.53 4.59 0.93
N SER A 56 -26.81 4.20 0.82
CA SER A 56 -27.41 3.25 1.74
C SER A 56 -26.74 1.88 1.70
N MET A 57 -26.41 1.38 0.51
CA MET A 57 -25.68 0.11 0.35
C MET A 57 -24.32 0.14 1.04
N VAL A 58 -23.53 1.19 0.80
CA VAL A 58 -22.20 1.36 1.40
C VAL A 58 -22.28 1.49 2.92
N MET A 59 -23.27 2.25 3.43
CA MET A 59 -23.45 2.44 4.89
C MET A 59 -23.93 1.21 5.63
N THR A 60 -24.61 0.30 4.96
CA THR A 60 -25.09 -0.96 5.55
C THR A 60 -24.11 -2.13 5.35
N GLU A 61 -23.04 -1.92 4.58
CA GLU A 61 -22.05 -2.95 4.28
C GLU A 61 -21.15 -3.22 5.50
N GLN A 62 -21.36 -4.36 6.14
CA GLN A 62 -20.65 -4.75 7.37
C GLN A 62 -19.15 -4.93 7.15
N THR A 63 -18.74 -5.38 5.98
CA THR A 63 -17.34 -5.62 5.66
C THR A 63 -16.54 -4.32 5.68
N LEU A 64 -17.14 -3.20 5.26
CA LEU A 64 -16.46 -1.89 5.26
C LEU A 64 -16.22 -1.35 6.67
N ALA A 65 -16.97 -1.81 7.69
CA ALA A 65 -16.71 -1.46 9.07
C ALA A 65 -15.34 -1.97 9.58
N ALA A 66 -14.77 -2.97 8.93
CA ALA A 66 -13.43 -3.45 9.25
C ALA A 66 -12.34 -2.41 8.90
N VAL A 67 -12.56 -1.53 7.91
CA VAL A 67 -11.54 -0.58 7.44
C VAL A 67 -11.06 0.38 8.55
N PRO A 68 -11.93 1.07 9.30
CA PRO A 68 -11.51 1.91 10.42
C PRO A 68 -10.75 1.13 11.49
N LEU A 69 -11.14 -0.11 11.75
CA LEU A 69 -10.48 -0.97 12.74
C LEU A 69 -9.08 -1.37 12.28
N PHE A 70 -8.89 -1.69 11.01
CA PHE A 70 -7.55 -1.95 10.45
C PHE A 70 -6.67 -0.72 10.50
N VAL A 71 -7.18 0.46 10.17
CA VAL A 71 -6.44 1.73 10.29
C VAL A 71 -6.03 1.97 11.73
N PHE A 72 -6.94 1.80 12.67
CA PHE A 72 -6.67 1.93 14.10
C PHE A 72 -5.59 0.95 14.56
N MET A 73 -5.70 -0.33 14.18
CA MET A 73 -4.69 -1.34 14.49
C MET A 73 -3.32 -0.96 13.91
N GLY A 74 -3.27 -0.51 12.67
CA GLY A 74 -2.04 -0.06 12.01
C GLY A 74 -1.35 1.08 12.76
N ILE A 75 -2.12 2.12 13.13
CA ILE A 75 -1.61 3.26 13.91
C ILE A 75 -1.12 2.81 15.29
N MET A 76 -1.86 1.93 15.96
CA MET A 76 -1.44 1.40 17.28
C MET A 76 -0.13 0.62 17.19
N MET A 77 0.05 -0.22 16.17
CA MET A 77 1.30 -0.96 15.94
C MET A 77 2.47 -0.03 15.61
N GLU A 78 2.21 1.04 14.85
CA GLU A 78 3.19 2.09 14.55
C GLU A 78 3.63 2.82 15.82
N GLN A 79 2.69 3.28 16.62
CA GLN A 79 2.96 4.00 17.88
C GLN A 79 3.65 3.12 18.93
N ALA A 80 3.38 1.83 18.91
CA ALA A 80 4.04 0.87 19.81
C ALA A 80 5.53 0.62 19.45
N GLY A 81 6.04 1.18 18.34
CA GLY A 81 7.42 0.98 17.89
C GLY A 81 7.73 -0.47 17.50
N LEU A 82 6.70 -1.22 17.11
CA LEU A 82 6.85 -2.64 16.78
C LEU A 82 7.73 -2.84 15.54
N MET A 83 7.62 -1.95 14.56
CA MET A 83 8.42 -2.00 13.34
C MET A 83 9.91 -1.89 13.64
N GLU A 84 10.31 -0.99 14.55
CA GLU A 84 11.70 -0.80 14.96
C GLU A 84 12.27 -2.04 15.63
N ARG A 85 11.49 -2.63 16.51
CA ARG A 85 11.90 -3.86 17.21
C ARG A 85 12.05 -5.04 16.24
N LEU A 86 11.09 -5.19 15.31
CA LEU A 86 11.17 -6.22 14.27
C LEU A 86 12.37 -6.02 13.36
N PHE A 87 12.61 -4.79 12.90
CA PHE A 87 13.76 -4.49 12.07
C PHE A 87 15.08 -4.82 12.75
N SER A 88 15.24 -4.42 14.00
CA SER A 88 16.43 -4.74 14.80
C SER A 88 16.62 -6.24 15.02
N ALA A 89 15.53 -6.98 15.27
CA ALA A 89 15.57 -8.42 15.43
C ALA A 89 15.99 -9.13 14.14
N PHE A 90 15.39 -8.78 12.99
CA PHE A 90 15.76 -9.34 11.69
C PHE A 90 17.18 -8.97 11.28
N GLN A 91 17.61 -7.74 11.57
CA GLN A 91 18.99 -7.32 11.32
C GLN A 91 19.99 -8.19 12.07
N LEU A 92 19.73 -8.50 13.34
CA LEU A 92 20.56 -9.39 14.13
C LEU A 92 20.53 -10.83 13.61
N MET A 93 19.36 -11.34 13.30
CA MET A 93 19.18 -12.71 12.82
C MET A 93 19.85 -12.94 11.46
N LEU A 94 19.78 -11.95 10.57
CA LEU A 94 20.37 -12.01 9.23
C LEU A 94 21.80 -11.45 9.17
N SER A 95 22.44 -11.12 10.29
CA SER A 95 23.76 -10.48 10.35
C SER A 95 24.87 -11.24 9.60
N ARG A 96 24.72 -12.56 9.45
CA ARG A 96 25.68 -13.41 8.71
C ARG A 96 25.43 -13.46 7.20
N VAL A 97 24.34 -12.90 6.70
CA VAL A 97 23.98 -12.94 5.29
C VAL A 97 24.45 -11.67 4.60
N ARG A 98 25.06 -11.80 3.42
CA ARG A 98 25.42 -10.65 2.58
C ARG A 98 24.16 -9.90 2.16
N GLY A 99 24.12 -8.56 2.32
CA GLY A 99 22.93 -7.77 2.04
C GLY A 99 21.84 -7.88 3.11
N SER A 100 22.20 -8.26 4.34
CA SER A 100 21.27 -8.50 5.45
C SER A 100 20.26 -7.39 5.69
N LEU A 101 20.65 -6.13 5.50
CA LEU A 101 19.75 -4.99 5.70
C LEU A 101 18.63 -4.92 4.63
N TYR A 102 18.90 -5.30 3.39
CA TYR A 102 17.87 -5.36 2.36
C TYR A 102 16.84 -6.45 2.69
N TYR A 103 17.31 -7.63 3.09
CA TYR A 103 16.41 -8.72 3.50
C TYR A 103 15.63 -8.36 4.77
N ALA A 104 16.27 -7.74 5.75
CA ALA A 104 15.57 -7.26 6.94
C ALA A 104 14.45 -6.29 6.60
N VAL A 105 14.70 -5.34 5.68
CA VAL A 105 13.66 -4.43 5.19
C VAL A 105 12.52 -5.19 4.52
N LEU A 106 12.81 -6.12 3.61
CA LEU A 106 11.78 -6.89 2.91
C LEU A 106 10.94 -7.73 3.88
N PHE A 107 11.56 -8.46 4.81
CA PHE A 107 10.84 -9.27 5.79
C PHE A 107 9.97 -8.42 6.72
N VAL A 108 10.52 -7.34 7.26
CA VAL A 108 9.76 -6.42 8.11
C VAL A 108 8.62 -5.78 7.33
N SER A 109 8.87 -5.40 6.08
CA SER A 109 7.83 -4.85 5.20
C SER A 109 6.68 -5.83 4.98
N VAL A 110 6.97 -7.10 4.70
CA VAL A 110 5.94 -8.13 4.51
C VAL A 110 5.08 -8.28 5.76
N ILE A 111 5.71 -8.40 6.94
CA ILE A 111 4.99 -8.59 8.20
C ILE A 111 4.17 -7.34 8.54
N PHE A 112 4.79 -6.17 8.43
CA PHE A 112 4.13 -4.91 8.81
C PHE A 112 3.07 -4.50 7.78
N ALA A 113 3.34 -4.73 6.51
CA ALA A 113 2.40 -4.50 5.43
C ALA A 113 1.13 -5.36 5.58
N ALA A 114 1.29 -6.63 5.91
CA ALA A 114 0.19 -7.53 6.22
C ALA A 114 -0.62 -7.05 7.43
N ALA A 115 0.03 -6.42 8.43
CA ALA A 115 -0.67 -5.96 9.61
C ALA A 115 -1.38 -4.61 9.43
N THR A 116 -0.82 -3.68 8.65
CA THR A 116 -1.34 -2.32 8.53
C THR A 116 -2.16 -2.07 7.27
N GLY A 117 -1.81 -2.73 6.16
CA GLY A 117 -2.41 -2.49 4.86
C GLY A 117 -2.25 -1.07 4.30
N ILE A 118 -1.43 -0.22 4.94
CA ILE A 118 -1.24 1.19 4.58
C ILE A 118 0.17 1.40 4.02
N VAL A 119 0.26 1.65 2.71
CA VAL A 119 1.56 1.81 2.01
C VAL A 119 2.32 3.04 2.46
N GLY A 120 1.66 4.20 2.51
CA GLY A 120 2.33 5.47 2.78
C GLY A 120 3.05 5.49 4.13
N ALA A 121 2.37 5.07 5.18
CA ALA A 121 2.95 4.98 6.52
C ALA A 121 4.12 3.97 6.56
N SER A 122 3.92 2.78 5.99
CA SER A 122 4.94 1.72 5.97
C SER A 122 6.21 2.16 5.26
N VAL A 123 6.11 2.77 4.06
CA VAL A 123 7.26 3.28 3.30
C VAL A 123 7.99 4.38 4.07
N THR A 124 7.24 5.30 4.67
CA THR A 124 7.82 6.44 5.39
C THR A 124 8.63 5.97 6.61
N ILE A 125 8.06 5.09 7.43
CA ILE A 125 8.72 4.61 8.64
C ILE A 125 9.92 3.74 8.30
N LEU A 126 9.75 2.80 7.36
CA LEU A 126 10.87 2.00 6.85
C LEU A 126 11.96 2.88 6.26
N GLY A 127 11.59 3.95 5.54
CA GLY A 127 12.52 4.92 4.99
C GLY A 127 13.36 5.60 6.07
N ILE A 128 12.73 6.10 7.12
CA ILE A 128 13.42 6.79 8.22
C ILE A 128 14.38 5.84 8.95
N MET A 129 13.94 4.64 9.23
CA MET A 129 14.70 3.66 10.03
C MET A 129 15.80 2.98 9.22
N ALA A 130 15.40 2.37 8.10
CA ALA A 130 16.30 1.54 7.30
C ALA A 130 17.34 2.38 6.55
N ALA A 131 16.96 3.53 6.00
CA ALA A 131 17.89 4.40 5.29
C ALA A 131 19.02 4.88 6.21
N LYS A 132 18.72 5.22 7.47
CA LYS A 132 19.74 5.61 8.45
C LYS A 132 20.76 4.50 8.71
N SER A 133 20.28 3.25 8.86
CA SER A 133 21.12 2.09 9.08
C SER A 133 21.93 1.71 7.83
N MET A 134 21.29 1.76 6.65
CA MET A 134 21.90 1.44 5.37
C MET A 134 23.00 2.45 4.99
N ASN A 135 22.75 3.75 5.19
CA ASN A 135 23.75 4.79 4.94
C ASN A 135 24.98 4.65 5.83
N LYS A 136 24.80 4.32 7.12
CA LYS A 136 25.91 4.07 8.04
C LYS A 136 26.76 2.87 7.64
N SER A 137 26.15 1.88 7.00
CA SER A 137 26.79 0.63 6.58
C SER A 137 27.24 0.67 5.11
N SER A 138 27.30 1.85 4.47
CA SER A 138 27.73 2.04 3.09
C SER A 138 27.00 1.20 2.06
N TYR A 139 25.70 0.97 2.25
CA TYR A 139 24.83 0.31 1.27
C TYR A 139 24.53 1.23 0.09
N ASP A 140 24.32 0.65 -1.10
CA ASP A 140 23.94 1.42 -2.28
C ASP A 140 22.59 2.12 -2.05
N VAL A 141 22.60 3.45 -2.10
CA VAL A 141 21.43 4.31 -1.84
C VAL A 141 20.29 4.02 -2.81
N ARG A 142 20.60 3.73 -4.08
CA ARG A 142 19.58 3.45 -5.10
C ARG A 142 18.87 2.14 -4.82
N LEU A 143 19.62 1.10 -4.50
CA LEU A 143 19.06 -0.20 -4.17
C LEU A 143 18.32 -0.15 -2.83
N ALA A 144 18.83 0.61 -1.85
CA ALA A 144 18.17 0.82 -0.57
C ALA A 144 16.81 1.51 -0.73
N ALA A 145 16.76 2.62 -1.46
CA ALA A 145 15.51 3.32 -1.74
C ALA A 145 14.51 2.43 -2.49
N GLY A 146 14.98 1.70 -3.51
CA GLY A 146 14.16 0.75 -4.26
C GLY A 146 13.59 -0.36 -3.38
N THR A 147 14.39 -0.95 -2.49
CA THR A 147 13.96 -2.01 -1.59
C THR A 147 12.94 -1.52 -0.56
N ILE A 148 13.15 -0.33 0.00
CA ILE A 148 12.20 0.30 0.95
C ILE A 148 10.86 0.56 0.27
N THR A 149 10.88 1.15 -0.92
CA THR A 149 9.67 1.46 -1.67
C THR A 149 8.94 0.19 -2.10
N ALA A 150 9.66 -0.78 -2.66
CA ALA A 150 9.10 -2.05 -3.07
C ALA A 150 8.52 -2.83 -1.88
N GLY A 151 9.23 -2.86 -0.76
CA GLY A 151 8.76 -3.50 0.46
C GLY A 151 7.46 -2.90 0.97
N GLY A 152 7.37 -1.56 1.03
CA GLY A 152 6.15 -0.88 1.49
C GLY A 152 4.93 -1.15 0.61
N THR A 153 5.12 -1.37 -0.71
CA THR A 153 4.00 -1.67 -1.62
C THR A 153 3.42 -3.08 -1.45
N LEU A 154 4.13 -4.01 -0.81
CA LEU A 154 3.62 -5.35 -0.53
C LEU A 154 2.37 -5.35 0.35
N GLY A 155 2.16 -4.28 1.14
CA GLY A 155 0.99 -4.14 2.00
C GLY A 155 -0.36 -4.05 1.29
N ILE A 156 -0.36 -3.69 0.02
CA ILE A 156 -1.60 -3.70 -0.77
C ILE A 156 -1.98 -5.13 -1.15
N LEU A 157 -0.98 -5.98 -1.40
CA LEU A 157 -1.19 -7.28 -2.01
C LEU A 157 -1.25 -8.42 -0.98
N ILE A 158 -0.49 -8.32 0.12
CA ILE A 158 -0.42 -9.37 1.12
C ILE A 158 -1.56 -9.21 2.13
N PRO A 159 -2.46 -10.21 2.28
CA PRO A 159 -3.55 -10.16 3.25
C PRO A 159 -3.04 -10.16 4.71
N PRO A 160 -3.79 -9.50 5.63
CA PRO A 160 -4.98 -8.70 5.42
C PRO A 160 -4.66 -7.30 4.86
N SER A 161 -5.32 -6.91 3.78
CA SER A 161 -5.11 -5.63 3.10
C SER A 161 -6.39 -4.83 3.08
N ILE A 162 -6.31 -3.56 3.48
CA ILE A 162 -7.46 -2.63 3.43
C ILE A 162 -8.00 -2.50 2.00
N MET A 163 -7.10 -2.50 1.01
CA MET A 163 -7.49 -2.40 -0.39
C MET A 163 -8.39 -3.57 -0.81
N LEU A 164 -8.04 -4.80 -0.43
CA LEU A 164 -8.83 -5.99 -0.74
C LEU A 164 -10.16 -6.01 0.01
N VAL A 165 -10.20 -5.51 1.25
CA VAL A 165 -11.44 -5.38 2.02
C VAL A 165 -12.42 -4.41 1.34
N VAL A 166 -11.94 -3.27 0.87
CA VAL A 166 -12.76 -2.29 0.15
C VAL A 166 -13.19 -2.81 -1.23
N MET A 167 -12.32 -3.58 -1.88
CA MET A 167 -12.59 -4.12 -3.22
C MET A 167 -13.69 -5.18 -3.21
N GLY A 168 -13.82 -5.95 -2.13
CA GLY A 168 -14.83 -7.01 -1.99
C GLY A 168 -16.24 -6.54 -2.31
N PRO A 169 -16.80 -5.59 -1.55
CA PRO A 169 -18.13 -5.06 -1.80
C PRO A 169 -18.29 -4.37 -3.16
N ILE A 170 -17.25 -3.73 -3.68
CA ILE A 170 -17.30 -3.04 -4.98
C ILE A 170 -17.41 -4.03 -6.13
N MET A 171 -16.72 -5.16 -6.03
CA MET A 171 -16.71 -6.21 -7.04
C MET A 171 -17.75 -7.31 -6.78
N GLU A 172 -18.50 -7.20 -5.69
CA GLU A 172 -19.47 -8.21 -5.25
C GLU A 172 -18.83 -9.60 -5.06
N ILE A 173 -17.57 -9.63 -4.61
CA ILE A 173 -16.80 -10.85 -4.34
C ILE A 173 -16.54 -10.94 -2.83
N PRO A 174 -16.71 -12.13 -2.22
CA PRO A 174 -16.35 -12.32 -0.82
C PRO A 174 -14.89 -11.96 -0.53
N VAL A 175 -14.63 -11.16 0.50
CA VAL A 175 -13.27 -10.70 0.85
C VAL A 175 -12.32 -11.86 1.13
N ILE A 176 -12.84 -12.97 1.68
CA ILE A 176 -12.07 -14.19 1.95
C ILE A 176 -11.49 -14.77 0.67
N ASP A 177 -12.26 -14.79 -0.41
CA ASP A 177 -11.82 -15.30 -1.71
C ASP A 177 -10.75 -14.38 -2.33
N LEU A 178 -10.92 -13.06 -2.17
CA LEU A 178 -9.90 -12.09 -2.59
C LEU A 178 -8.59 -12.26 -1.80
N PHE A 179 -8.67 -12.50 -0.50
CA PHE A 179 -7.50 -12.77 0.32
C PHE A 179 -6.80 -14.06 -0.14
N ALA A 180 -7.55 -15.14 -0.35
CA ALA A 180 -7.00 -16.40 -0.83
C ALA A 180 -6.31 -16.24 -2.20
N ALA A 181 -6.94 -15.52 -3.12
CA ALA A 181 -6.38 -15.25 -4.44
C ALA A 181 -5.12 -14.37 -4.39
N ALA A 182 -5.03 -13.45 -3.43
CA ALA A 182 -3.90 -12.51 -3.32
C ALA A 182 -2.65 -13.11 -2.66
N ILE A 183 -2.77 -14.22 -1.91
CA ILE A 183 -1.62 -14.86 -1.23
C ILE A 183 -0.55 -15.29 -2.24
N ILE A 184 -0.93 -15.98 -3.31
CA ILE A 184 0.03 -16.51 -4.29
C ILE A 184 0.76 -15.38 -5.02
N PRO A 185 0.07 -14.37 -5.62
CA PRO A 185 0.74 -13.23 -6.22
C PRO A 185 1.59 -12.43 -5.22
N GLY A 186 1.14 -12.29 -3.97
CA GLY A 186 1.86 -11.59 -2.93
C GLY A 186 3.19 -12.25 -2.56
N ILE A 187 3.18 -13.56 -2.35
CA ILE A 187 4.40 -14.34 -2.08
C ILE A 187 5.32 -14.36 -3.31
N LEU A 188 4.76 -14.49 -4.51
CA LEU A 188 5.53 -14.43 -5.74
C LEU A 188 6.26 -13.10 -5.89
N LEU A 189 5.57 -11.99 -5.66
CA LEU A 189 6.16 -10.65 -5.74
C LEU A 189 7.24 -10.45 -4.67
N ALA A 190 6.98 -10.85 -3.45
CA ALA A 190 7.97 -10.78 -2.36
C ALA A 190 9.22 -11.59 -2.69
N SER A 191 9.06 -12.80 -3.26
CA SER A 191 10.17 -13.66 -3.67
C SER A 191 10.96 -13.07 -4.85
N LEU A 192 10.28 -12.43 -5.80
CA LEU A 192 10.93 -11.71 -6.90
C LEU A 192 11.76 -10.53 -6.41
N TYR A 193 11.26 -9.77 -5.43
CA TYR A 193 12.03 -8.68 -4.82
C TYR A 193 13.27 -9.23 -4.09
N ALA A 194 13.11 -10.33 -3.33
CA ALA A 194 14.23 -10.97 -2.68
C ALA A 194 15.26 -11.51 -3.70
N ALA A 195 14.82 -12.16 -4.77
CA ALA A 195 15.68 -12.67 -5.83
C ALA A 195 16.43 -11.53 -6.55
N TYR A 196 15.74 -10.44 -6.91
CA TYR A 196 16.37 -9.27 -7.52
C TYR A 196 17.43 -8.67 -6.61
N THR A 197 17.12 -8.51 -5.33
CA THR A 197 18.05 -7.98 -4.34
C THR A 197 19.27 -8.89 -4.21
N THR A 198 19.08 -10.22 -4.19
CA THR A 198 20.16 -11.21 -4.16
C THR A 198 21.09 -11.05 -5.36
N ILE A 199 20.51 -11.01 -6.57
CA ILE A 199 21.29 -10.88 -7.82
C ILE A 199 22.10 -9.58 -7.82
N ARG A 200 21.53 -8.49 -7.32
CA ARG A 200 22.20 -7.19 -7.26
C ARG A 200 23.28 -7.14 -6.18
N CYS A 201 23.14 -7.89 -5.10
CA CYS A 201 24.16 -7.96 -4.04
C CYS A 201 25.35 -8.89 -4.37
N MET A 202 25.20 -9.83 -5.31
CA MET A 202 26.28 -10.75 -5.68
C MET A 202 27.51 -10.08 -6.33
N PRO A 203 27.37 -9.16 -7.33
CA PRO A 203 28.52 -8.60 -8.03
C PRO A 203 29.16 -7.42 -7.32
N VAL A 204 28.53 -6.84 -6.30
CA VAL A 204 29.02 -5.64 -5.63
C VAL A 204 29.63 -6.00 -4.28
N SER A 205 30.93 -5.80 -4.14
CA SER A 205 31.73 -6.10 -2.94
C SER A 205 31.42 -5.17 -1.74
N TYR A 206 30.15 -4.79 -1.55
CA TYR A 206 29.71 -4.02 -0.37
C TYR A 206 29.32 -4.96 0.75
N THR A 207 30.32 -5.64 1.30
CA THR A 207 30.07 -6.59 2.39
C THR A 207 31.15 -6.47 3.44
N HIS A 208 31.13 -5.37 4.15
CA HIS A 208 31.72 -5.43 5.47
C HIS A 208 30.60 -5.82 6.45
N LEU A 209 30.79 -6.97 7.07
CA LEU A 209 30.16 -7.39 8.31
C LEU A 209 30.50 -6.36 9.40
N THR A 210 29.94 -5.18 9.34
CA THR A 210 29.99 -4.28 10.48
C THR A 210 28.80 -4.62 11.34
N LEU A 211 29.01 -5.48 12.31
CA LEU A 211 28.18 -5.51 13.51
C LEU A 211 28.01 -4.05 13.97
N PRO A 212 26.79 -3.52 14.06
CA PRO A 212 26.63 -2.24 14.71
C PRO A 212 27.11 -2.39 16.14
N THR A 213 28.16 -1.67 16.49
CA THR A 213 28.56 -1.43 17.87
C THR A 213 27.44 -0.69 18.58
N MET A 214 26.43 -1.42 18.95
CA MET A 214 25.37 -0.96 19.85
C MET A 214 25.49 -1.72 21.16
N ILE A 215 26.65 -1.59 21.81
CA ILE A 215 26.76 -1.79 23.25
C ILE A 215 27.70 -0.68 23.77
N ARG A 216 27.14 0.46 24.07
CA ARG A 216 27.53 1.32 25.19
C ARG A 216 26.44 2.37 25.43
#